data_836bbb0367388d6b0fda5d83691bed0d
#
_entry.id   836bbb0367388d6b0fda5d83691bed0d
#
_cell.length_a   1.000
_cell.length_b   1.000
_cell.length_c   1.000
_cell.angle_alpha   90.00
_cell.angle_beta   90.00
_cell.angle_gamma   90.00
#
_symmetry.space_group_name_H-M   'P 1'
#
loop_
_entity.id
_entity.type
_entity.pdbx_description
1 polymer ?
#
loop_
_entity_poly.entity_id
_entity_poly.type
_entity_poly.pdbx_seq_one_letter_code
_entity_poly.pdbx_strand_id
1 'polypeptide(L)'
;MNEDDMVLECLNKQQESLNMSHRGLVVLPPGVSRLVALKKLFLNNNQLILPPDEILHLEKLEELILDRNQLTMLPSSIGSLKHLTYLGLNHNPLSVLPEAMGDLGQLRELWAVGCGLVSIPSSIGKLKRLEKLGLHKNKITHLPSQFGGLSSLQWLNLADNKLQDLPEDVNHLESLVFLNLDKNCFTHIPTALTDMANLQILSVKFNSIRSLEDYLIPGFSRLIKLDLRENLLMDRPPHWKGLDFILLGNV
;
A
#
# COMPACT_ATOMS: atom_id res chain seq x y z
N MET A 1 9.75 -29.83 15.00
CA MET A 1 10.58 -28.79 15.67
C MET A 1 9.59 -27.79 16.23
N ASN A 2 9.63 -27.54 17.51
CA ASN A 2 8.80 -26.52 18.13
C ASN A 2 9.39 -25.12 17.85
N GLU A 3 8.68 -24.08 18.24
CA GLU A 3 9.05 -22.69 17.92
C GLU A 3 10.35 -22.28 18.63
N ASP A 4 10.54 -22.70 19.87
CA ASP A 4 11.76 -22.39 20.66
C ASP A 4 13.00 -23.10 20.06
N ASP A 5 12.85 -24.34 19.59
CA ASP A 5 13.92 -25.05 18.91
C ASP A 5 14.37 -24.33 17.63
N MET A 6 13.41 -23.77 16.86
CA MET A 6 13.71 -23.01 15.64
C MET A 6 14.47 -21.72 15.98
N VAL A 7 14.08 -21.02 17.02
CA VAL A 7 14.74 -19.81 17.48
C VAL A 7 16.16 -20.13 17.93
N LEU A 8 16.35 -21.22 18.72
CA LEU A 8 17.65 -21.68 19.17
C LEU A 8 18.55 -22.11 18.00
N GLU A 9 18.00 -22.83 17.01
CA GLU A 9 18.75 -23.20 15.80
C GLU A 9 19.18 -21.98 15.01
N CYS A 10 18.26 -21.03 14.79
CA CYS A 10 18.53 -19.79 14.10
C CYS A 10 19.63 -18.98 14.80
N LEU A 11 19.58 -18.89 16.15
CA LEU A 11 20.56 -18.20 16.97
C LEU A 11 21.93 -18.87 16.88
N ASN A 12 21.99 -20.20 17.08
CA ASN A 12 23.25 -20.95 17.07
C ASN A 12 23.96 -20.94 15.71
N LYS A 13 23.18 -20.92 14.63
CA LYS A 13 23.70 -20.88 13.25
C LYS A 13 23.87 -19.48 12.71
N GLN A 14 23.54 -18.44 13.50
CA GLN A 14 23.54 -17.02 13.10
C GLN A 14 22.80 -16.81 11.76
N GLN A 15 21.64 -17.45 11.60
CA GLN A 15 20.86 -17.35 10.38
C GLN A 15 20.30 -15.93 10.23
N GLU A 16 20.29 -15.43 9.00
CA GLU A 16 19.72 -14.11 8.66
C GLU A 16 18.23 -14.17 8.29
N SER A 17 17.63 -15.38 8.25
CA SER A 17 16.23 -15.60 7.88
C SER A 17 15.57 -16.62 8.79
N LEU A 18 14.37 -16.30 9.27
CA LEU A 18 13.54 -17.21 10.06
C LEU A 18 12.11 -17.26 9.51
N ASN A 19 11.67 -18.47 9.19
CA ASN A 19 10.31 -18.71 8.73
C ASN A 19 9.51 -19.43 9.80
N MET A 20 8.55 -18.71 10.38
CA MET A 20 7.57 -19.22 11.36
C MET A 20 6.13 -19.07 10.86
N SER A 21 5.92 -19.05 9.55
CA SER A 21 4.58 -19.02 8.93
C SER A 21 3.82 -20.32 9.16
N HIS A 22 2.47 -20.24 9.16
CA HIS A 22 1.56 -21.39 9.26
C HIS A 22 1.73 -22.28 10.52
N ARG A 23 2.00 -21.65 11.67
CA ARG A 23 2.24 -22.39 12.93
C ARG A 23 1.16 -22.20 14.00
N GLY A 24 0.13 -21.41 13.71
CA GLY A 24 -0.92 -21.10 14.67
C GLY A 24 -0.45 -20.25 15.87
N LEU A 25 0.64 -19.50 15.70
CA LEU A 25 1.20 -18.66 16.75
C LEU A 25 0.21 -17.60 17.19
N VAL A 26 -0.05 -17.52 18.47
CA VAL A 26 -0.84 -16.46 19.12
C VAL A 26 0.08 -15.34 19.63
N VAL A 27 1.28 -15.71 20.06
CA VAL A 27 2.36 -14.81 20.49
C VAL A 27 3.69 -15.30 19.93
N LEU A 28 4.65 -14.40 19.78
CA LEU A 28 6.02 -14.79 19.42
C LEU A 28 6.76 -15.39 20.60
N PRO A 29 7.62 -16.40 20.39
CA PRO A 29 8.56 -16.83 21.42
C PRO A 29 9.47 -15.66 21.83
N PRO A 30 9.64 -15.39 23.13
CA PRO A 30 10.47 -14.25 23.60
C PRO A 30 11.93 -14.31 23.09
N GLY A 31 12.42 -15.50 22.79
CA GLY A 31 13.76 -15.71 22.24
C GLY A 31 13.98 -15.04 20.88
N VAL A 32 12.94 -14.67 20.13
CA VAL A 32 13.04 -13.98 18.85
C VAL A 32 13.77 -12.64 19.00
N SER A 33 13.59 -11.94 20.11
CA SER A 33 14.26 -10.66 20.39
C SER A 33 15.80 -10.77 20.42
N ARG A 34 16.35 -11.99 20.57
CA ARG A 34 17.80 -12.25 20.60
C ARG A 34 18.42 -12.44 19.21
N LEU A 35 17.59 -12.53 18.17
CA LEU A 35 18.03 -12.79 16.79
C LEU A 35 18.53 -11.51 16.09
N VAL A 36 19.44 -10.79 16.70
CA VAL A 36 19.91 -9.46 16.25
C VAL A 36 20.60 -9.45 14.87
N ALA A 37 20.96 -10.62 14.34
CA ALA A 37 21.51 -10.77 12.99
C ALA A 37 20.41 -10.95 11.91
N LEU A 38 19.14 -11.10 12.34
CA LEU A 38 18.04 -11.45 11.45
C LEU A 38 17.71 -10.30 10.48
N LYS A 39 17.63 -10.63 9.18
CA LYS A 39 17.22 -9.72 8.11
C LYS A 39 15.83 -10.00 7.60
N LYS A 40 15.37 -11.27 7.69
CA LYS A 40 14.05 -11.68 7.16
C LYS A 40 13.28 -12.48 8.19
N LEU A 41 12.05 -12.07 8.45
CA LEU A 41 11.14 -12.73 9.38
C LEU A 41 9.77 -12.94 8.72
N PHE A 42 9.38 -14.21 8.58
CA PHE A 42 8.09 -14.61 8.01
C PHE A 42 7.19 -15.14 9.10
N LEU A 43 6.10 -14.43 9.36
CA LEU A 43 5.09 -14.72 10.39
C LEU A 43 3.68 -14.84 9.83
N ASN A 44 3.56 -14.91 8.50
CA ASN A 44 2.25 -14.95 7.85
C ASN A 44 1.46 -16.22 8.17
N ASN A 45 0.13 -16.10 8.09
CA ASN A 45 -0.81 -17.19 8.38
C ASN A 45 -0.64 -17.77 9.81
N ASN A 46 -0.64 -16.89 10.80
CA ASN A 46 -0.67 -17.23 12.21
C ASN A 46 -1.92 -16.61 12.88
N GLN A 47 -1.95 -16.56 14.20
CA GLN A 47 -3.06 -16.04 15.00
C GLN A 47 -2.59 -14.91 15.95
N LEU A 48 -1.57 -14.14 15.53
CA LEU A 48 -1.04 -13.05 16.34
C LEU A 48 -2.10 -11.96 16.51
N ILE A 49 -2.43 -11.62 17.75
CA ILE A 49 -3.46 -10.63 18.10
C ILE A 49 -2.82 -9.30 18.49
N LEU A 50 -1.77 -9.36 19.30
CA LEU A 50 -1.03 -8.21 19.78
C LEU A 50 0.20 -7.97 18.93
N PRO A 51 0.65 -6.71 18.81
CA PRO A 51 1.89 -6.41 18.13
C PRO A 51 3.04 -7.16 18.82
N PRO A 52 3.85 -7.87 18.04
CA PRO A 52 5.00 -8.59 18.58
C PRO A 52 6.15 -7.62 18.86
N ASP A 53 6.21 -7.08 20.09
CA ASP A 53 7.25 -6.12 20.46
C ASP A 53 8.66 -6.70 20.39
N GLU A 54 8.81 -8.03 20.41
CA GLU A 54 10.06 -8.75 20.20
C GLU A 54 10.76 -8.36 18.89
N ILE A 55 9.99 -8.02 17.85
CA ILE A 55 10.57 -7.62 16.57
C ILE A 55 11.33 -6.29 16.64
N LEU A 56 11.00 -5.42 17.58
CA LEU A 56 11.62 -4.10 17.69
C LEU A 56 13.12 -4.16 18.05
N HIS A 57 13.60 -5.30 18.53
CA HIS A 57 15.00 -5.57 18.83
C HIS A 57 15.80 -6.04 17.57
N LEU A 58 15.10 -6.31 16.48
CA LEU A 58 15.71 -6.83 15.24
C LEU A 58 16.19 -5.68 14.35
N GLU A 59 17.20 -4.95 14.80
CA GLU A 59 17.66 -3.70 14.17
C GLU A 59 18.10 -3.88 12.71
N LYS A 60 18.54 -5.10 12.31
CA LYS A 60 18.97 -5.41 10.93
C LYS A 60 17.85 -5.92 10.04
N LEU A 61 16.58 -5.95 10.54
CA LEU A 61 15.46 -6.51 9.79
C LEU A 61 15.19 -5.68 8.53
N GLU A 62 15.22 -6.35 7.39
CA GLU A 62 14.98 -5.80 6.06
C GLU A 62 13.61 -6.20 5.51
N GLU A 63 13.14 -7.40 5.87
CA GLU A 63 11.88 -7.95 5.37
C GLU A 63 11.04 -8.53 6.52
N LEU A 64 9.81 -8.05 6.67
CA LEU A 64 8.86 -8.49 7.69
C LEU A 64 7.52 -8.82 7.03
N ILE A 65 7.07 -10.06 7.14
CA ILE A 65 5.77 -10.51 6.64
C ILE A 65 4.89 -10.97 7.79
N LEU A 66 3.81 -10.21 8.02
CA LEU A 66 2.80 -10.42 9.06
C LEU A 66 1.41 -10.74 8.47
N ASP A 67 1.33 -11.01 7.17
CA ASP A 67 0.08 -11.22 6.44
C ASP A 67 -0.79 -12.30 7.11
N ARG A 68 -2.12 -12.11 7.06
CA ARG A 68 -3.09 -13.10 7.56
C ARG A 68 -2.84 -13.49 9.02
N ASN A 69 -2.84 -12.50 9.87
CA ASN A 69 -2.88 -12.61 11.32
C ASN A 69 -4.15 -11.91 11.86
N GLN A 70 -4.23 -11.71 13.14
CA GLN A 70 -5.34 -11.05 13.82
C GLN A 70 -4.89 -9.75 14.52
N LEU A 71 -3.86 -9.10 13.99
CA LEU A 71 -3.31 -7.87 14.55
C LEU A 71 -4.32 -6.74 14.44
N THR A 72 -4.64 -6.12 15.58
CA THR A 72 -5.52 -4.95 15.64
C THR A 72 -4.74 -3.64 15.63
N MET A 73 -3.43 -3.69 15.89
CA MET A 73 -2.51 -2.56 15.86
C MET A 73 -1.08 -3.02 15.55
N LEU A 74 -0.23 -2.09 15.16
CA LEU A 74 1.22 -2.27 15.11
C LEU A 74 1.87 -1.64 16.34
N PRO A 75 3.12 -2.06 16.70
CA PRO A 75 3.87 -1.40 17.77
C PRO A 75 4.00 0.11 17.46
N SER A 76 3.77 0.95 18.48
CA SER A 76 3.93 2.40 18.34
C SER A 76 5.36 2.81 17.97
N SER A 77 6.34 1.94 18.24
CA SER A 77 7.77 2.13 17.92
C SER A 77 8.21 1.38 16.67
N ILE A 78 7.29 0.97 15.78
CA ILE A 78 7.63 0.24 14.54
C ILE A 78 8.70 0.97 13.70
N GLY A 79 8.71 2.30 13.77
CA GLY A 79 9.70 3.15 13.09
C GLY A 79 11.15 2.96 13.57
N SER A 80 11.41 2.17 14.64
CA SER A 80 12.77 1.81 15.06
C SER A 80 13.46 0.85 14.08
N LEU A 81 12.70 0.14 13.25
CA LEU A 81 13.22 -0.80 12.25
C LEU A 81 13.80 -0.07 11.03
N LYS A 82 14.91 0.63 11.24
CA LYS A 82 15.50 1.57 10.28
C LYS A 82 16.00 0.93 8.97
N HIS A 83 16.21 -0.38 8.94
CA HIS A 83 16.66 -1.10 7.75
C HIS A 83 15.52 -1.77 6.98
N LEU A 84 14.27 -1.66 7.48
CA LEU A 84 13.14 -2.33 6.86
C LEU A 84 12.88 -1.77 5.46
N THR A 85 12.85 -2.67 4.46
CA THR A 85 12.61 -2.37 3.05
C THR A 85 11.29 -2.93 2.54
N TYR A 86 10.81 -4.01 3.16
CA TYR A 86 9.56 -4.67 2.82
C TYR A 86 8.71 -4.92 4.08
N LEU A 87 7.44 -4.53 4.04
CA LEU A 87 6.48 -4.76 5.11
C LEU A 87 5.15 -5.28 4.55
N GLY A 88 4.82 -6.54 4.87
CA GLY A 88 3.55 -7.18 4.55
C GLY A 88 2.64 -7.24 5.77
N LEU A 89 1.46 -6.63 5.67
CA LEU A 89 0.44 -6.53 6.72
C LEU A 89 -0.93 -7.05 6.28
N ASN A 90 -1.01 -7.62 5.07
CA ASN A 90 -2.28 -7.94 4.41
C ASN A 90 -3.19 -8.79 5.31
N HIS A 91 -4.49 -8.49 5.27
CA HIS A 91 -5.50 -9.26 5.97
C HIS A 91 -5.29 -9.35 7.49
N ASN A 92 -5.00 -8.21 8.13
CA ASN A 92 -5.05 -8.01 9.57
C ASN A 92 -6.11 -6.95 9.89
N PRO A 93 -6.88 -7.04 10.98
CA PRO A 93 -7.91 -6.07 11.33
C PRO A 93 -7.30 -4.81 12.02
N LEU A 94 -6.38 -4.12 11.33
CA LEU A 94 -5.59 -3.03 11.91
C LEU A 94 -6.39 -1.74 12.13
N SER A 95 -7.36 -1.42 11.25
CA SER A 95 -8.16 -0.17 11.22
C SER A 95 -7.36 1.12 11.03
N VAL A 96 -6.17 1.25 11.61
CA VAL A 96 -5.26 2.40 11.48
C VAL A 96 -3.79 1.95 11.42
N LEU A 97 -2.94 2.77 10.82
CA LEU A 97 -1.49 2.66 10.88
C LEU A 97 -0.92 3.74 11.82
N PRO A 98 0.11 3.45 12.62
CA PRO A 98 0.70 4.44 13.52
C PRO A 98 1.52 5.50 12.75
N GLU A 99 1.59 6.71 13.29
CA GLU A 99 2.43 7.79 12.72
C GLU A 99 3.92 7.40 12.64
N ALA A 100 4.39 6.52 13.53
CA ALA A 100 5.77 6.00 13.47
C ALA A 100 6.11 5.24 12.17
N MET A 101 5.10 4.86 11.36
CA MET A 101 5.34 4.30 10.02
C MET A 101 6.20 5.23 9.15
N GLY A 102 6.03 6.54 9.28
CA GLY A 102 6.80 7.52 8.52
C GLY A 102 8.30 7.53 8.84
N ASP A 103 8.74 6.86 9.90
CA ASP A 103 10.14 6.77 10.31
C ASP A 103 10.88 5.57 9.69
N LEU A 104 10.16 4.72 8.92
CA LEU A 104 10.73 3.61 8.15
C LEU A 104 11.40 4.10 6.86
N GLY A 105 12.41 4.95 6.98
CA GLY A 105 13.00 5.70 5.86
C GLY A 105 13.62 4.85 4.74
N GLN A 106 13.85 3.55 4.94
CA GLN A 106 14.36 2.64 3.91
C GLN A 106 13.24 1.83 3.24
N LEU A 107 11.96 1.97 3.67
CA LEU A 107 10.87 1.16 3.17
C LEU A 107 10.63 1.42 1.67
N ARG A 108 10.62 0.32 0.89
CA ARG A 108 10.37 0.32 -0.55
C ARG A 108 9.01 -0.26 -0.91
N GLU A 109 8.54 -1.24 -0.16
CA GLU A 109 7.25 -1.87 -0.41
C GLU A 109 6.43 -1.97 0.89
N LEU A 110 5.18 -1.48 0.82
CA LEU A 110 4.20 -1.59 1.90
C LEU A 110 2.92 -2.20 1.36
N TRP A 111 2.51 -3.29 1.97
CA TRP A 111 1.30 -4.02 1.63
C TRP A 111 0.37 -4.09 2.84
N ALA A 112 -0.75 -3.39 2.80
CA ALA A 112 -1.78 -3.37 3.84
C ALA A 112 -3.17 -3.55 3.24
N VAL A 113 -3.32 -4.67 2.49
CA VAL A 113 -4.53 -5.02 1.75
C VAL A 113 -5.55 -5.66 2.70
N GLY A 114 -6.80 -5.19 2.64
CA GLY A 114 -7.90 -5.82 3.41
C GLY A 114 -7.71 -5.72 4.92
N CYS A 115 -7.14 -4.62 5.40
CA CYS A 115 -6.86 -4.37 6.82
C CYS A 115 -7.97 -3.61 7.53
N GLY A 116 -9.02 -3.17 6.81
CA GLY A 116 -10.08 -2.35 7.38
C GLY A 116 -9.66 -0.90 7.65
N LEU A 117 -8.55 -0.43 7.07
CA LEU A 117 -8.01 0.92 7.28
C LEU A 117 -9.05 1.98 6.89
N VAL A 118 -9.27 2.94 7.78
CA VAL A 118 -10.20 4.06 7.56
C VAL A 118 -9.48 5.34 7.12
N SER A 119 -8.19 5.45 7.45
CA SER A 119 -7.33 6.59 7.10
C SER A 119 -5.87 6.15 6.97
N ILE A 120 -5.05 7.03 6.41
CA ILE A 120 -3.61 6.87 6.29
C ILE A 120 -2.95 7.97 7.12
N PRO A 121 -1.92 7.67 7.94
CA PRO A 121 -1.25 8.66 8.76
C PRO A 121 -0.54 9.71 7.87
N SER A 122 -0.48 10.95 8.34
CA SER A 122 0.16 12.04 7.60
C SER A 122 1.66 11.83 7.40
N SER A 123 2.29 11.12 8.32
CA SER A 123 3.71 10.76 8.25
C SER A 123 4.08 9.86 7.08
N ILE A 124 3.10 9.25 6.40
CA ILE A 124 3.36 8.39 5.22
C ILE A 124 4.18 9.14 4.17
N GLY A 125 3.96 10.43 3.99
CA GLY A 125 4.69 11.27 3.04
C GLY A 125 6.20 11.41 3.31
N LYS A 126 6.69 10.93 4.47
CA LYS A 126 8.12 10.89 4.80
C LYS A 126 8.84 9.71 4.14
N LEU A 127 8.11 8.70 3.63
CA LEU A 127 8.67 7.48 3.04
C LEU A 127 9.21 7.74 1.62
N LYS A 128 10.31 8.50 1.52
CA LYS A 128 10.88 8.95 0.25
C LYS A 128 11.39 7.86 -0.67
N ARG A 129 11.61 6.63 -0.14
CA ARG A 129 12.08 5.47 -0.89
C ARG A 129 10.97 4.47 -1.22
N LEU A 130 9.72 4.75 -0.82
CA LEU A 130 8.60 3.86 -1.09
C LEU A 130 8.32 3.82 -2.59
N GLU A 131 8.40 2.63 -3.17
CA GLU A 131 8.23 2.36 -4.60
C GLU A 131 6.87 1.73 -4.91
N LYS A 132 6.39 0.86 -4.00
CA LYS A 132 5.09 0.18 -4.16
C LYS A 132 4.24 0.29 -2.89
N LEU A 133 2.97 0.63 -3.08
CA LEU A 133 2.00 0.78 -2.00
C LEU A 133 0.68 0.10 -2.37
N GLY A 134 0.36 -0.98 -1.65
CA GLY A 134 -0.89 -1.73 -1.78
C GLY A 134 -1.83 -1.44 -0.62
N LEU A 135 -2.90 -0.68 -0.87
CA LEU A 135 -3.91 -0.29 0.11
C LEU A 135 -5.34 -0.68 -0.31
N HIS A 136 -5.47 -1.58 -1.29
CA HIS A 136 -6.79 -1.96 -1.78
C HIS A 136 -7.58 -2.82 -0.77
N LYS A 137 -8.91 -2.86 -0.96
CA LYS A 137 -9.84 -3.54 -0.05
C LYS A 137 -9.80 -3.02 1.39
N ASN A 138 -9.85 -1.69 1.54
CA ASN A 138 -9.92 -1.01 2.82
C ASN A 138 -11.18 -0.13 2.91
N LYS A 139 -11.24 0.78 3.86
CA LYS A 139 -12.36 1.70 4.08
C LYS A 139 -11.91 3.16 4.02
N ILE A 140 -10.81 3.45 3.30
CA ILE A 140 -10.18 4.76 3.25
C ILE A 140 -11.12 5.73 2.55
N THR A 141 -11.42 6.86 3.20
CA THR A 141 -12.30 7.90 2.67
C THR A 141 -11.56 9.09 2.07
N HIS A 142 -10.32 9.32 2.51
CA HIS A 142 -9.47 10.42 2.03
C HIS A 142 -7.98 10.07 2.24
N LEU A 143 -7.14 10.69 1.45
CA LEU A 143 -5.68 10.66 1.63
C LEU A 143 -5.22 12.00 2.25
N PRO A 144 -4.21 11.99 3.12
CA PRO A 144 -3.63 13.23 3.64
C PRO A 144 -2.88 13.98 2.53
N SER A 145 -2.80 15.32 2.61
CA SER A 145 -2.04 16.13 1.63
C SER A 145 -0.57 15.72 1.55
N GLN A 146 0.02 15.32 2.69
CA GLN A 146 1.39 14.82 2.77
C GLN A 146 1.66 13.59 1.90
N PHE A 147 0.61 12.94 1.39
CA PHE A 147 0.73 11.78 0.49
C PHE A 147 1.56 12.09 -0.77
N GLY A 148 1.46 13.32 -1.28
CA GLY A 148 2.31 13.82 -2.38
C GLY A 148 3.82 13.78 -2.09
N GLY A 149 4.21 13.61 -0.82
CA GLY A 149 5.60 13.47 -0.42
C GLY A 149 6.27 12.14 -0.81
N LEU A 150 5.54 11.14 -1.32
CA LEU A 150 6.05 9.83 -1.73
C LEU A 150 6.79 9.90 -3.08
N SER A 151 7.90 10.60 -3.14
CA SER A 151 8.57 10.99 -4.39
C SER A 151 9.10 9.83 -5.24
N SER A 152 9.35 8.65 -4.66
CA SER A 152 9.80 7.46 -5.40
C SER A 152 8.67 6.48 -5.75
N LEU A 153 7.41 6.80 -5.40
CA LEU A 153 6.30 5.87 -5.58
C LEU A 153 6.00 5.65 -7.06
N GLN A 154 6.10 4.41 -7.52
CA GLN A 154 5.89 4.00 -8.92
C GLN A 154 4.56 3.26 -9.12
N TRP A 155 4.13 2.51 -8.11
CA TRP A 155 2.95 1.67 -8.17
C TRP A 155 2.04 1.92 -6.95
N LEU A 156 0.79 2.29 -7.21
CA LEU A 156 -0.20 2.58 -6.17
C LEU A 156 -1.52 1.88 -6.49
N ASN A 157 -1.98 1.06 -5.55
CA ASN A 157 -3.30 0.44 -5.64
C ASN A 157 -4.18 0.85 -4.46
N LEU A 158 -5.20 1.64 -4.75
CA LEU A 158 -6.23 2.13 -3.84
C LEU A 158 -7.63 1.57 -4.17
N ALA A 159 -7.70 0.51 -4.99
CA ALA A 159 -8.96 -0.07 -5.40
C ALA A 159 -9.78 -0.58 -4.21
N ASP A 160 -11.10 -0.59 -4.36
CA ASP A 160 -12.02 -1.10 -3.34
C ASP A 160 -11.85 -0.38 -1.99
N ASN A 161 -12.05 0.93 -2.03
CA ASN A 161 -12.03 1.86 -0.90
C ASN A 161 -13.28 2.76 -0.94
N LYS A 162 -13.27 3.88 -0.24
CA LYS A 162 -14.39 4.84 -0.17
C LYS A 162 -13.98 6.26 -0.59
N LEU A 163 -12.94 6.37 -1.42
CA LEU A 163 -12.43 7.64 -1.90
C LEU A 163 -13.45 8.33 -2.80
N GLN A 164 -13.64 9.63 -2.60
CA GLN A 164 -14.48 10.48 -3.45
C GLN A 164 -13.64 11.45 -4.28
N ASP A 165 -12.44 11.78 -3.77
CA ASP A 165 -11.48 12.66 -4.42
C ASP A 165 -10.06 12.34 -3.96
N LEU A 166 -9.08 12.98 -4.56
CA LEU A 166 -7.66 12.94 -4.18
C LEU A 166 -7.19 14.34 -3.80
N PRO A 167 -6.26 14.48 -2.85
CA PRO A 167 -5.66 15.77 -2.56
C PRO A 167 -4.88 16.30 -3.78
N GLU A 168 -4.85 17.61 -3.97
CA GLU A 168 -4.12 18.22 -5.10
C GLU A 168 -2.65 17.82 -5.13
N ASP A 169 -2.05 17.66 -3.95
CA ASP A 169 -0.62 17.29 -3.81
C ASP A 169 -0.28 15.91 -4.41
N VAL A 170 -1.25 15.08 -4.85
CA VAL A 170 -0.93 13.82 -5.56
C VAL A 170 -0.20 14.07 -6.88
N ASN A 171 -0.32 15.26 -7.48
CA ASN A 171 0.44 15.65 -8.66
C ASN A 171 1.96 15.68 -8.42
N HIS A 172 2.41 15.76 -7.16
CA HIS A 172 3.81 15.67 -6.77
C HIS A 172 4.37 14.24 -6.74
N LEU A 173 3.55 13.22 -7.02
CA LEU A 173 4.03 11.83 -7.18
C LEU A 173 4.75 11.67 -8.53
N GLU A 174 5.90 12.32 -8.65
CA GLU A 174 6.65 12.46 -9.92
C GLU A 174 7.06 11.11 -10.53
N SER A 175 7.23 10.06 -9.71
CA SER A 175 7.66 8.74 -10.17
C SER A 175 6.50 7.80 -10.48
N LEU A 176 5.24 8.20 -10.24
CA LEU A 176 4.11 7.28 -10.34
C LEU A 176 3.81 6.90 -11.80
N VAL A 177 3.80 5.59 -12.05
CA VAL A 177 3.55 4.98 -13.36
C VAL A 177 2.20 4.30 -13.44
N PHE A 178 1.80 3.65 -12.34
CA PHE A 178 0.56 2.89 -12.25
C PHE A 178 -0.30 3.36 -11.07
N LEU A 179 -1.57 3.71 -11.35
CA LEU A 179 -2.56 4.08 -10.35
C LEU A 179 -3.86 3.31 -10.58
N ASN A 180 -4.30 2.58 -9.55
CA ASN A 180 -5.58 1.90 -9.54
C ASN A 180 -6.50 2.51 -8.48
N LEU A 181 -7.63 3.08 -8.93
CA LEU A 181 -8.71 3.68 -8.15
C LEU A 181 -10.05 2.96 -8.36
N ASP A 182 -10.04 1.72 -8.86
CA ASP A 182 -11.25 0.95 -9.13
C ASP A 182 -12.10 0.78 -7.86
N LYS A 183 -13.44 0.68 -8.04
CA LYS A 183 -14.36 0.41 -6.92
C LYS A 183 -14.20 1.41 -5.77
N ASN A 184 -14.27 2.69 -6.10
CA ASN A 184 -14.31 3.79 -5.16
C ASN A 184 -15.62 4.59 -5.35
N CYS A 185 -15.67 5.80 -4.85
CA CYS A 185 -16.86 6.65 -4.90
C CYS A 185 -16.66 7.91 -5.76
N PHE A 186 -15.76 7.87 -6.74
CA PHE A 186 -15.48 9.01 -7.62
C PHE A 186 -16.69 9.30 -8.53
N THR A 187 -17.09 10.57 -8.60
CA THR A 187 -18.12 11.06 -9.53
C THR A 187 -17.54 11.83 -10.71
N HIS A 188 -16.27 12.17 -10.63
CA HIS A 188 -15.46 12.84 -11.64
C HIS A 188 -14.01 12.35 -11.54
N ILE A 189 -13.19 12.64 -12.55
CA ILE A 189 -11.75 12.37 -12.50
C ILE A 189 -11.07 13.56 -11.83
N PRO A 190 -10.27 13.33 -10.76
CA PRO A 190 -9.53 14.41 -10.10
C PRO A 190 -8.58 15.13 -11.07
N THR A 191 -8.67 16.45 -11.13
CA THR A 191 -7.87 17.28 -12.06
C THR A 191 -6.37 17.17 -11.80
N ALA A 192 -5.96 16.96 -10.54
CA ALA A 192 -4.57 16.75 -10.18
C ALA A 192 -3.88 15.60 -10.94
N LEU A 193 -4.65 14.63 -11.46
CA LEU A 193 -4.11 13.51 -12.23
C LEU A 193 -3.63 13.93 -13.64
N THR A 194 -4.10 15.06 -14.18
CA THR A 194 -3.67 15.56 -15.49
C THR A 194 -2.24 16.09 -15.50
N ASP A 195 -1.73 16.48 -14.31
CA ASP A 195 -0.40 17.05 -14.15
C ASP A 195 0.68 16.00 -13.83
N MET A 196 0.28 14.73 -13.72
CA MET A 196 1.19 13.64 -13.37
C MET A 196 2.05 13.20 -14.56
N ALA A 197 3.30 13.68 -14.60
CA ALA A 197 4.18 13.60 -15.77
C ALA A 197 4.51 12.17 -16.25
N ASN A 198 4.61 11.20 -15.33
CA ASN A 198 5.06 9.84 -15.62
C ASN A 198 3.96 8.78 -15.50
N LEU A 199 2.72 9.19 -15.20
CA LEU A 199 1.61 8.27 -15.11
C LEU A 199 1.31 7.67 -16.49
N GLN A 200 1.31 6.34 -16.59
CA GLN A 200 1.07 5.60 -17.83
C GLN A 200 -0.23 4.82 -17.80
N ILE A 201 -0.59 4.28 -16.63
CA ILE A 201 -1.79 3.45 -16.48
C ILE A 201 -2.63 4.02 -15.33
N LEU A 202 -3.85 4.46 -15.68
CA LEU A 202 -4.87 4.88 -14.74
C LEU A 202 -6.12 4.01 -14.91
N SER A 203 -6.52 3.33 -13.83
CA SER A 203 -7.77 2.59 -13.79
C SER A 203 -8.71 3.22 -12.76
N VAL A 204 -9.92 3.54 -13.19
CA VAL A 204 -10.99 4.12 -12.36
C VAL A 204 -12.32 3.38 -12.59
N LYS A 205 -12.27 2.08 -12.88
CA LYS A 205 -13.45 1.25 -13.12
C LYS A 205 -14.35 1.16 -11.88
N PHE A 206 -15.61 0.84 -12.13
CA PHE A 206 -16.59 0.64 -11.05
C PHE A 206 -16.66 1.82 -10.08
N ASN A 207 -16.73 3.03 -10.63
CA ASN A 207 -17.00 4.27 -9.93
C ASN A 207 -18.36 4.85 -10.38
N SER A 208 -18.62 6.11 -10.09
CA SER A 208 -19.85 6.80 -10.50
C SER A 208 -19.56 7.99 -11.42
N ILE A 209 -18.49 7.91 -12.23
CA ILE A 209 -18.06 8.98 -13.13
C ILE A 209 -19.08 9.11 -14.25
N ARG A 210 -19.58 10.34 -14.47
CA ARG A 210 -20.63 10.63 -15.45
C ARG A 210 -20.12 11.28 -16.73
N SER A 211 -19.00 11.98 -16.65
CA SER A 211 -18.36 12.66 -17.77
C SER A 211 -16.85 12.64 -17.64
N LEU A 212 -16.18 12.74 -18.76
CA LEU A 212 -14.79 13.13 -18.86
C LEU A 212 -14.77 14.41 -19.71
N GLU A 213 -14.45 15.51 -19.07
CA GLU A 213 -14.44 16.81 -19.71
C GLU A 213 -13.31 16.92 -20.74
N ASP A 214 -13.61 17.42 -21.94
CA ASP A 214 -12.67 17.46 -23.06
C ASP A 214 -11.37 18.22 -22.73
N TYR A 215 -11.45 19.24 -21.86
CA TYR A 215 -10.28 20.01 -21.46
C TYR A 215 -9.28 19.22 -20.61
N LEU A 216 -9.67 18.07 -20.03
CA LEU A 216 -8.78 17.17 -19.27
C LEU A 216 -8.01 16.21 -20.18
N ILE A 217 -8.53 15.92 -21.39
CA ILE A 217 -7.97 14.92 -22.31
C ILE A 217 -6.51 15.21 -22.67
N PRO A 218 -6.10 16.45 -22.97
CA PRO A 218 -4.69 16.75 -23.24
C PRO A 218 -3.75 16.36 -22.12
N GLY A 219 -4.18 16.51 -20.85
CA GLY A 219 -3.42 16.11 -19.68
C GLY A 219 -3.22 14.60 -19.58
N PHE A 220 -4.09 13.80 -20.20
CA PHE A 220 -4.01 12.35 -20.25
C PHE A 220 -3.35 11.78 -21.52
N SER A 221 -2.89 12.63 -22.43
CA SER A 221 -2.29 12.20 -23.70
C SER A 221 -1.06 11.29 -23.56
N ARG A 222 -0.43 11.29 -22.38
CA ARG A 222 0.72 10.44 -22.05
C ARG A 222 0.32 9.05 -21.54
N LEU A 223 -0.95 8.84 -21.19
CA LEU A 223 -1.41 7.55 -20.72
C LEU A 223 -1.38 6.53 -21.87
N ILE A 224 -0.87 5.35 -21.55
CA ILE A 224 -1.01 4.16 -22.39
C ILE A 224 -2.42 3.60 -22.21
N LYS A 225 -2.99 3.78 -21.00
CA LYS A 225 -4.32 3.26 -20.67
C LYS A 225 -5.02 4.14 -19.64
N LEU A 226 -6.23 4.59 -20.00
CA LEU A 226 -7.24 5.17 -19.09
C LEU A 226 -8.46 4.25 -19.09
N ASP A 227 -8.69 3.52 -18.01
CA ASP A 227 -9.79 2.55 -17.93
C ASP A 227 -10.97 3.15 -17.15
N LEU A 228 -12.02 3.52 -17.87
CA LEU A 228 -13.26 4.13 -17.39
C LEU A 228 -14.45 3.16 -17.40
N ARG A 229 -14.24 1.90 -17.72
CA ARG A 229 -15.32 0.91 -17.80
C ARG A 229 -16.09 0.79 -16.49
N GLU A 230 -17.35 0.38 -16.58
CA GLU A 230 -18.20 0.22 -15.40
C GLU A 230 -18.37 1.53 -14.59
N ASN A 231 -18.52 2.64 -15.31
CA ASN A 231 -18.90 3.95 -14.81
C ASN A 231 -20.26 4.37 -15.43
N LEU A 232 -20.67 5.60 -15.19
CA LEU A 232 -21.95 6.13 -15.66
C LEU A 232 -21.81 6.98 -16.95
N LEU A 233 -20.69 6.88 -17.65
CA LEU A 233 -20.53 7.53 -18.95
C LEU A 233 -21.45 6.85 -19.98
N MET A 234 -22.31 7.65 -20.60
CA MET A 234 -23.38 7.16 -21.49
C MET A 234 -22.84 6.73 -22.85
N ASP A 235 -21.97 7.55 -23.47
CA ASP A 235 -21.51 7.34 -24.84
C ASP A 235 -20.09 7.85 -25.03
N ARG A 236 -19.39 7.28 -26.03
CA ARG A 236 -18.11 7.81 -26.50
C ARG A 236 -18.38 8.96 -27.48
N PRO A 237 -17.99 10.19 -27.16
CA PRO A 237 -18.19 11.30 -28.08
C PRO A 237 -17.49 11.03 -29.43
N PRO A 238 -18.12 11.39 -30.58
CA PRO A 238 -17.53 11.13 -31.91
C PRO A 238 -16.15 11.73 -32.12
N HIS A 239 -15.84 12.87 -31.46
CA HIS A 239 -14.55 13.55 -31.55
C HIS A 239 -13.42 12.86 -30.79
N TRP A 240 -13.75 11.84 -29.94
CA TRP A 240 -12.72 10.98 -29.30
C TRP A 240 -12.25 9.85 -30.21
N LYS A 241 -12.60 9.89 -31.50
CA LYS A 241 -12.10 8.93 -32.48
C LYS A 241 -10.56 9.01 -32.55
N GLY A 242 -9.90 7.86 -32.34
CA GLY A 242 -8.44 7.77 -32.27
C GLY A 242 -7.83 7.90 -30.87
N LEU A 243 -8.65 8.13 -29.83
CA LEU A 243 -8.19 8.09 -28.42
C LEU A 243 -8.32 6.67 -27.87
N ASP A 244 -7.61 5.71 -28.48
CA ASP A 244 -7.78 4.27 -28.18
C ASP A 244 -7.25 3.87 -26.81
N PHE A 245 -6.48 4.73 -26.16
CA PHE A 245 -6.04 4.54 -24.77
C PHE A 245 -7.18 4.72 -23.74
N ILE A 246 -8.30 5.37 -24.13
CA ILE A 246 -9.48 5.54 -23.27
C ILE A 246 -10.40 4.35 -23.47
N LEU A 247 -10.54 3.51 -22.44
CA LEU A 247 -11.44 2.37 -22.43
C LEU A 247 -12.76 2.73 -21.75
N LEU A 248 -13.84 2.70 -22.51
CA LEU A 248 -15.22 2.80 -22.05
C LEU A 248 -15.86 1.41 -22.06
N GLY A 249 -16.88 1.20 -21.23
CA GLY A 249 -17.69 -0.02 -21.29
C GLY A 249 -18.32 -0.19 -22.67
N ASN A 250 -18.52 -1.44 -23.09
CA ASN A 250 -19.38 -1.71 -24.23
C ASN A 250 -20.81 -1.36 -23.84
N VAL A 251 -21.42 -0.41 -24.53
CA VAL A 251 -22.86 -0.21 -24.55
C VAL A 251 -23.49 -1.34 -25.37
#